data_cd13b74fd1a1afbecfcda432c6babaf4
#
_entry.id   cd13b74fd1a1afbecfcda432c6babaf4
#
_cell.length_a   1.000
_cell.length_b   1.000
_cell.length_c   1.000
_cell.angle_alpha   90.00
_cell.angle_beta   90.00
_cell.angle_gamma   90.00
#
_symmetry.space_group_name_H-M   'P 1'
#
loop_
_entity.id
_entity.type
_entity.pdbx_description
1 polymer ?
#
loop_
_entity_poly.entity_id
_entity_poly.type
_entity_poly.pdbx_seq_one_letter_code
_entity_poly.pdbx_strand_id
1 'polypeptide(L)'
;MRIIFAVILVGATFFLENYSMFGIELPSFMRPGSYPVVYSMIDLQFVVLGGALVYSQIFTGAKNLFTLKPTSESMTSFIVAVSAVYTIAACFLAPREGFRLFNLPVMLAVLLALICEFLNLKRDVFSFNIVSTKRKKFVVTPVSDATDSLEREIFSDYIPVDSEIIRVGRTDFVDGYFARTREGRVARPIVGVLMLLVLMISAVFFFLSYFKDPDIYSALTNAFTAFTVTMPLTAFAIFSYPFYKASRDAYENDSAIIGEKSLGDYAGASVISFEDKEVFPSNGVKVTSIKVYGNNRIDEIIYNLASAFIKVGGPLADVLSQATHDIGHSENVVLEAVEDDGFTVTVDEMSVAVGKASYMEKQDFDPPYDAEDKRIEASAPVGILYIAYQGQLAGKVYVQYTIDSEFEKILEQLYKTGMCVGIKSFDPNIDDVLLAKKVKAMKYPVKVIRSKTVEDIPHTFERCDSGIVSKRSVKDLLRTVTLCERVNNAMKTATIVKILAMLLGVVAMVFVWVFASEIQLNSLYTAAYQLVWLIPVMLISHFMA
;
A
#
# COMPACT_ATOMS: atom_id res chain seq x y z
N MET A 1 -11.87 9.96 24.97
CA MET A 1 -12.96 9.65 25.92
C MET A 1 -13.38 8.18 25.85
N ARG A 2 -13.94 7.64 24.72
CA ARG A 2 -14.40 6.24 24.59
C ARG A 2 -13.36 5.17 25.02
N ILE A 3 -12.09 5.33 24.64
CA ILE A 3 -11.00 4.40 25.01
C ILE A 3 -10.80 4.36 26.53
N ILE A 4 -10.86 5.50 27.21
CA ILE A 4 -10.72 5.55 28.68
C ILE A 4 -11.87 4.80 29.36
N PHE A 5 -13.10 5.00 28.91
CA PHE A 5 -14.25 4.24 29.40
C PHE A 5 -14.10 2.73 29.14
N ALA A 6 -13.60 2.34 27.95
CA ALA A 6 -13.36 0.93 27.66
C ALA A 6 -12.30 0.32 28.59
N VAL A 7 -11.23 1.05 28.92
CA VAL A 7 -10.21 0.61 29.89
C VAL A 7 -10.84 0.40 31.27
N ILE A 8 -11.71 1.30 31.71
CA ILE A 8 -12.42 1.18 33.00
C ILE A 8 -13.33 -0.06 32.98
N LEU A 9 -14.07 -0.29 31.89
CA LEU A 9 -14.95 -1.48 31.76
C LEU A 9 -14.14 -2.77 31.73
N VAL A 10 -13.01 -2.83 31.02
CA VAL A 10 -12.08 -3.98 31.04
C VAL A 10 -11.61 -4.25 32.48
N GLY A 11 -11.21 -3.21 33.22
CA GLY A 11 -10.79 -3.35 34.60
C GLY A 11 -11.92 -3.83 35.52
N ALA A 12 -13.15 -3.33 35.33
CA ALA A 12 -14.31 -3.78 36.09
C ALA A 12 -14.68 -5.24 35.80
N THR A 13 -14.69 -5.64 34.52
CA THR A 13 -14.92 -7.04 34.12
C THR A 13 -13.81 -7.96 34.64
N PHE A 14 -12.54 -7.52 34.53
CA PHE A 14 -11.40 -8.27 35.04
C PHE A 14 -11.56 -8.53 36.56
N PHE A 15 -11.88 -7.50 37.32
CA PHE A 15 -12.11 -7.63 38.77
C PHE A 15 -13.31 -8.52 39.06
N LEU A 16 -14.45 -8.32 38.39
CA LEU A 16 -15.68 -9.10 38.62
C LEU A 16 -15.48 -10.60 38.36
N GLU A 17 -14.84 -10.97 37.25
CA GLU A 17 -14.67 -12.36 36.86
C GLU A 17 -13.53 -13.10 37.60
N ASN A 18 -12.53 -12.34 38.13
CA ASN A 18 -11.34 -12.93 38.76
C ASN A 18 -11.15 -12.48 40.23
N TYR A 19 -12.20 -12.01 40.91
CA TYR A 19 -12.13 -11.52 42.29
C TYR A 19 -11.50 -12.51 43.29
N SER A 20 -11.75 -13.81 43.09
CA SER A 20 -11.20 -14.87 43.95
C SER A 20 -9.67 -14.93 43.94
N MET A 21 -9.00 -14.51 42.87
CA MET A 21 -7.54 -14.47 42.81
C MET A 21 -6.94 -13.40 43.72
N PHE A 22 -7.71 -12.38 44.08
CA PHE A 22 -7.28 -11.29 44.97
C PHE A 22 -7.62 -11.58 46.44
N GLY A 23 -8.22 -12.72 46.74
CA GLY A 23 -8.68 -13.03 48.09
C GLY A 23 -9.79 -12.07 48.59
N ILE A 24 -10.46 -11.37 47.66
CA ILE A 24 -11.52 -10.42 47.97
C ILE A 24 -12.87 -11.13 47.89
N GLU A 25 -13.70 -10.97 48.93
CA GLU A 25 -15.08 -11.44 48.90
C GLU A 25 -15.99 -10.38 48.28
N LEU A 26 -16.75 -10.79 47.27
CA LEU A 26 -17.82 -9.93 46.71
C LEU A 26 -18.92 -9.71 47.76
N PRO A 27 -19.63 -8.58 47.73
CA PRO A 27 -20.84 -8.37 48.52
C PRO A 27 -21.83 -9.53 48.35
N SER A 28 -22.56 -9.85 49.40
CA SER A 28 -23.43 -11.05 49.42
C SER A 28 -24.40 -11.12 48.23
N PHE A 29 -24.92 -9.97 47.79
CA PHE A 29 -25.85 -9.88 46.65
C PHE A 29 -25.19 -10.04 45.27
N MET A 30 -23.85 -9.98 45.19
CA MET A 30 -23.08 -10.17 43.97
C MET A 30 -22.32 -11.49 43.91
N ARG A 31 -22.42 -12.34 44.95
CA ARG A 31 -21.73 -13.64 44.97
C ARG A 31 -22.35 -14.59 43.96
N PRO A 32 -21.60 -15.14 43.00
CA PRO A 32 -22.13 -16.04 41.97
C PRO A 32 -22.80 -17.29 42.56
N GLY A 33 -22.28 -17.83 43.69
CA GLY A 33 -22.89 -18.99 44.37
C GLY A 33 -24.22 -18.71 45.04
N SER A 34 -24.50 -17.45 45.47
CA SER A 34 -25.73 -17.07 46.13
C SER A 34 -26.75 -16.43 45.18
N TYR A 35 -26.29 -15.57 44.27
CA TYR A 35 -27.15 -14.83 43.36
C TYR A 35 -26.56 -14.83 41.92
N PRO A 36 -26.51 -16.01 41.27
CA PRO A 36 -25.87 -16.12 39.96
C PRO A 36 -26.53 -15.24 38.88
N VAL A 37 -27.84 -15.03 38.94
CA VAL A 37 -28.59 -14.17 38.03
C VAL A 37 -28.15 -12.70 38.16
N VAL A 38 -28.00 -12.20 39.39
CA VAL A 38 -27.56 -10.82 39.63
C VAL A 38 -26.14 -10.62 39.14
N TYR A 39 -25.25 -11.57 39.41
CA TYR A 39 -23.88 -11.58 38.94
C TYR A 39 -23.83 -11.53 37.41
N SER A 40 -24.59 -12.39 36.70
CA SER A 40 -24.64 -12.38 35.23
C SER A 40 -25.23 -11.11 34.67
N MET A 41 -26.23 -10.51 35.32
CA MET A 41 -26.81 -9.23 34.85
C MET A 41 -25.86 -8.06 34.97
N ILE A 42 -25.01 -8.04 36.01
CA ILE A 42 -23.97 -6.99 36.14
C ILE A 42 -22.94 -7.15 35.05
N ASP A 43 -22.48 -8.38 34.76
CA ASP A 43 -21.52 -8.64 33.71
C ASP A 43 -22.11 -8.34 32.33
N LEU A 44 -23.39 -8.71 32.09
CA LEU A 44 -24.10 -8.34 30.85
C LEU A 44 -24.18 -6.83 30.66
N GLN A 45 -24.35 -6.04 31.74
CA GLN A 45 -24.31 -4.58 31.64
C GLN A 45 -22.96 -4.07 31.12
N PHE A 46 -21.84 -4.69 31.56
CA PHE A 46 -20.52 -4.33 31.03
C PHE A 46 -20.39 -4.65 29.54
N VAL A 47 -20.88 -5.83 29.09
CA VAL A 47 -20.91 -6.20 27.67
C VAL A 47 -21.77 -5.23 26.86
N VAL A 48 -22.95 -4.86 27.34
CA VAL A 48 -23.85 -3.90 26.68
C VAL A 48 -23.24 -2.49 26.62
N LEU A 49 -22.65 -2.02 27.72
CA LEU A 49 -21.95 -0.72 27.76
C LEU A 49 -20.73 -0.74 26.82
N GLY A 50 -19.96 -1.82 26.80
CA GLY A 50 -18.87 -2.00 25.84
C GLY A 50 -19.36 -1.96 24.40
N GLY A 51 -20.45 -2.66 24.10
CA GLY A 51 -21.11 -2.61 22.80
C GLY A 51 -21.58 -1.19 22.43
N ALA A 52 -22.14 -0.45 23.39
CA ALA A 52 -22.53 0.94 23.17
C ALA A 52 -21.35 1.86 22.81
N LEU A 53 -20.15 1.60 23.33
CA LEU A 53 -18.94 2.38 22.96
C LEU A 53 -18.54 2.16 21.50
N VAL A 54 -18.81 0.98 20.94
CA VAL A 54 -18.51 0.59 19.55
C VAL A 54 -19.77 0.47 18.68
N TYR A 55 -20.87 1.14 19.04
CA TYR A 55 -22.16 1.01 18.36
C TYR A 55 -22.10 1.16 16.84
N SER A 56 -21.30 2.12 16.37
CA SER A 56 -21.10 2.37 14.94
C SER A 56 -20.51 1.15 14.22
N GLN A 57 -19.50 0.52 14.83
CA GLN A 57 -18.89 -0.70 14.29
C GLN A 57 -19.85 -1.89 14.32
N ILE A 58 -20.66 -2.01 15.41
CA ILE A 58 -21.65 -3.09 15.53
C ILE A 58 -22.69 -2.93 14.41
N PHE A 59 -23.21 -1.73 14.19
CA PHE A 59 -24.25 -1.52 13.19
C PHE A 59 -23.73 -1.73 11.76
N THR A 60 -22.57 -1.15 11.43
CA THR A 60 -21.93 -1.32 10.12
C THR A 60 -21.49 -2.77 9.91
N GLY A 61 -20.92 -3.39 10.95
CA GLY A 61 -20.49 -4.79 10.90
C GLY A 61 -21.63 -5.76 10.70
N ALA A 62 -22.75 -5.58 11.39
CA ALA A 62 -23.95 -6.39 11.21
C ALA A 62 -24.52 -6.23 9.78
N LYS A 63 -24.64 -4.99 9.28
CA LYS A 63 -25.05 -4.73 7.91
C LYS A 63 -24.16 -5.47 6.89
N ASN A 64 -22.86 -5.41 7.08
CA ASN A 64 -21.90 -6.06 6.17
C ASN A 64 -21.97 -7.60 6.25
N LEU A 65 -22.30 -8.17 7.39
CA LEU A 65 -22.58 -9.61 7.53
C LEU A 65 -23.82 -10.02 6.72
N PHE A 66 -24.92 -9.29 6.84
CA PHE A 66 -26.14 -9.56 6.09
C PHE A 66 -25.95 -9.42 4.57
N THR A 67 -25.04 -8.56 4.12
CA THR A 67 -24.71 -8.40 2.71
C THR A 67 -23.61 -9.35 2.20
N LEU A 68 -23.16 -10.30 3.04
CA LEU A 68 -22.07 -11.25 2.74
C LEU A 68 -20.75 -10.59 2.33
N LYS A 69 -20.50 -9.39 2.82
CA LYS A 69 -19.26 -8.62 2.62
C LYS A 69 -18.56 -8.35 3.96
N PRO A 70 -18.05 -9.40 4.66
CA PRO A 70 -17.50 -9.25 5.98
C PRO A 70 -16.28 -8.31 5.99
N THR A 71 -16.24 -7.43 6.97
CA THR A 71 -15.15 -6.48 7.24
C THR A 71 -14.60 -6.67 8.64
N SER A 72 -13.54 -5.95 9.01
CA SER A 72 -13.04 -5.94 10.40
C SER A 72 -14.11 -5.55 11.43
N GLU A 73 -15.05 -4.67 11.06
CA GLU A 73 -16.19 -4.28 11.92
C GLU A 73 -17.17 -5.41 12.14
N SER A 74 -17.31 -6.31 11.14
CA SER A 74 -18.15 -7.50 11.27
C SER A 74 -17.66 -8.42 12.37
N MET A 75 -16.35 -8.48 12.65
CA MET A 75 -15.81 -9.22 13.80
C MET A 75 -16.24 -8.61 15.13
N THR A 76 -16.22 -7.28 15.25
CA THR A 76 -16.68 -6.60 16.47
C THR A 76 -18.14 -6.92 16.75
N SER A 77 -18.99 -6.78 15.72
CA SER A 77 -20.42 -7.10 15.81
C SER A 77 -20.65 -8.57 16.24
N PHE A 78 -19.93 -9.48 15.59
CA PHE A 78 -20.03 -10.92 15.88
C PHE A 78 -19.59 -11.27 17.32
N ILE A 79 -18.44 -10.78 17.76
CA ILE A 79 -17.88 -11.08 19.08
C ILE A 79 -18.82 -10.57 20.18
N VAL A 80 -19.29 -9.33 20.07
CA VAL A 80 -20.20 -8.72 21.06
C VAL A 80 -21.56 -9.45 21.07
N ALA A 81 -22.11 -9.80 19.90
CA ALA A 81 -23.39 -10.51 19.81
C ALA A 81 -23.31 -11.91 20.44
N VAL A 82 -22.27 -12.69 20.12
CA VAL A 82 -22.07 -14.03 20.70
C VAL A 82 -21.88 -13.95 22.22
N SER A 83 -21.12 -12.98 22.72
CA SER A 83 -20.94 -12.75 24.16
C SER A 83 -22.26 -12.42 24.86
N ALA A 84 -23.06 -11.51 24.29
CA ALA A 84 -24.36 -11.15 24.85
C ALA A 84 -25.30 -12.37 24.91
N VAL A 85 -25.37 -13.15 23.83
CA VAL A 85 -26.18 -14.39 23.77
C VAL A 85 -25.70 -15.41 24.82
N TYR A 86 -24.38 -15.62 24.93
CA TYR A 86 -23.80 -16.50 25.94
C TYR A 86 -24.16 -16.04 27.35
N THR A 87 -23.96 -14.77 27.69
CA THR A 87 -24.21 -14.26 29.05
C THR A 87 -25.68 -14.34 29.41
N ILE A 88 -26.59 -14.07 28.47
CA ILE A 88 -28.04 -14.24 28.65
C ILE A 88 -28.39 -15.72 28.89
N ALA A 89 -27.87 -16.63 28.05
CA ALA A 89 -28.12 -18.07 28.22
C ALA A 89 -27.56 -18.58 29.54
N ALA A 90 -26.36 -18.16 29.94
CA ALA A 90 -25.76 -18.50 31.23
C ALA A 90 -26.60 -18.00 32.42
N CYS A 91 -27.22 -16.81 32.30
CA CYS A 91 -28.12 -16.28 33.32
C CYS A 91 -29.33 -17.20 33.58
N PHE A 92 -29.93 -17.76 32.53
CA PHE A 92 -31.07 -18.67 32.65
C PHE A 92 -30.70 -20.09 33.11
N LEU A 93 -29.48 -20.54 32.78
CA LEU A 93 -28.98 -21.88 33.11
C LEU A 93 -28.20 -21.91 34.44
N ALA A 94 -28.02 -20.76 35.09
CA ALA A 94 -27.11 -20.53 36.20
C ALA A 94 -27.18 -21.60 37.32
N PRO A 95 -26.18 -22.48 37.46
CA PRO A 95 -26.08 -23.40 38.58
C PRO A 95 -25.67 -22.63 39.84
N ARG A 96 -25.98 -23.19 41.01
CA ARG A 96 -25.60 -22.57 42.30
C ARG A 96 -24.12 -22.72 42.62
N GLU A 97 -23.49 -23.76 42.09
CA GLU A 97 -22.08 -24.05 42.34
C GLU A 97 -21.27 -23.98 41.04
N GLY A 98 -20.05 -23.44 41.11
CA GLY A 98 -19.13 -23.40 39.99
C GLY A 98 -19.45 -22.39 38.90
N PHE A 99 -20.35 -21.42 39.13
CA PHE A 99 -20.76 -20.44 38.15
C PHE A 99 -19.63 -19.46 37.80
N ARG A 100 -19.31 -19.35 36.53
CA ARG A 100 -18.25 -18.49 35.99
C ARG A 100 -18.66 -17.89 34.65
N LEU A 101 -18.13 -16.70 34.36
CA LEU A 101 -18.27 -16.01 33.07
C LEU A 101 -16.90 -15.76 32.45
N PHE A 102 -16.87 -15.54 31.12
CA PHE A 102 -15.66 -15.44 30.33
C PHE A 102 -15.71 -14.24 29.37
N ASN A 103 -16.25 -13.11 29.83
CA ASN A 103 -16.42 -11.92 28.98
C ASN A 103 -15.19 -10.98 28.94
N LEU A 104 -14.20 -11.17 29.81
CA LEU A 104 -12.98 -10.37 29.83
C LEU A 104 -12.26 -10.33 28.46
N PRO A 105 -12.05 -11.46 27.72
CA PRO A 105 -11.46 -11.40 26.38
C PRO A 105 -12.30 -10.59 25.38
N VAL A 106 -13.63 -10.60 25.54
CA VAL A 106 -14.55 -9.83 24.69
C VAL A 106 -14.40 -8.33 24.96
N MET A 107 -14.30 -7.93 26.22
CA MET A 107 -14.07 -6.53 26.59
C MET A 107 -12.71 -6.04 26.11
N LEU A 108 -11.68 -6.89 26.11
CA LEU A 108 -10.39 -6.61 25.47
C LEU A 108 -10.54 -6.45 23.95
N ALA A 109 -11.37 -7.24 23.29
CA ALA A 109 -11.66 -7.09 21.87
C ALA A 109 -12.33 -5.74 21.56
N VAL A 110 -13.27 -5.30 22.39
CA VAL A 110 -13.91 -3.97 22.29
C VAL A 110 -12.87 -2.85 22.44
N LEU A 111 -11.97 -2.97 23.43
CA LEU A 111 -10.90 -1.99 23.62
C LEU A 111 -9.96 -1.92 22.40
N LEU A 112 -9.53 -3.07 21.87
CA LEU A 112 -8.69 -3.13 20.68
C LEU A 112 -9.41 -2.56 19.45
N ALA A 113 -10.70 -2.84 19.29
CA ALA A 113 -11.50 -2.29 18.21
C ALA A 113 -11.53 -0.75 18.26
N LEU A 114 -11.67 -0.15 19.44
CA LEU A 114 -11.61 1.30 19.63
C LEU A 114 -10.22 1.88 19.36
N ILE A 115 -9.16 1.19 19.78
CA ILE A 115 -7.78 1.60 19.47
C ILE A 115 -7.57 1.59 17.96
N CYS A 116 -8.01 0.55 17.27
CA CYS A 116 -7.88 0.45 15.82
C CYS A 116 -8.71 1.50 15.08
N GLU A 117 -9.92 1.83 15.57
CA GLU A 117 -10.70 2.95 15.04
C GLU A 117 -9.94 4.28 15.17
N PHE A 118 -9.31 4.52 16.31
CA PHE A 118 -8.49 5.69 16.53
C PHE A 118 -7.27 5.75 15.58
N LEU A 119 -6.59 4.62 15.34
CA LEU A 119 -5.48 4.53 14.38
C LEU A 119 -5.96 4.84 12.96
N ASN A 120 -7.12 4.29 12.56
CA ASN A 120 -7.71 4.56 11.26
C ASN A 120 -8.06 6.05 11.08
N LEU A 121 -8.63 6.68 12.11
CA LEU A 121 -8.91 8.13 12.07
C LEU A 121 -7.62 8.96 11.95
N LYS A 122 -6.57 8.61 12.69
CA LYS A 122 -5.26 9.28 12.54
C LYS A 122 -4.68 9.15 11.14
N ARG A 123 -4.76 7.95 10.56
CA ARG A 123 -4.36 7.70 9.19
C ARG A 123 -5.10 8.62 8.20
N ASP A 124 -6.41 8.73 8.37
CA ASP A 124 -7.23 9.57 7.48
C ASP A 124 -6.88 11.06 7.66
N VAL A 125 -6.51 11.51 8.86
CA VAL A 125 -5.98 12.86 9.10
C VAL A 125 -4.64 13.07 8.38
N PHE A 126 -3.73 12.10 8.41
CA PHE A 126 -2.45 12.20 7.70
C PHE A 126 -2.68 12.36 6.19
N SER A 127 -3.51 11.53 5.60
CA SER A 127 -3.81 11.61 4.17
C SER A 127 -4.54 12.92 3.82
N PHE A 128 -5.47 13.38 4.65
CA PHE A 128 -6.15 14.66 4.44
C PHE A 128 -5.18 15.84 4.42
N ASN A 129 -4.23 15.89 5.35
CA ASN A 129 -3.24 16.96 5.43
C ASN A 129 -2.37 17.07 4.16
N ILE A 130 -2.09 15.95 3.50
CA ILE A 130 -1.35 15.95 2.22
C ILE A 130 -2.25 16.43 1.08
N VAL A 131 -3.47 15.84 0.98
CA VAL A 131 -4.39 16.10 -0.13
C VAL A 131 -4.91 17.53 -0.13
N SER A 132 -5.16 18.12 1.04
CA SER A 132 -5.73 19.47 1.19
C SER A 132 -4.76 20.61 0.83
N THR A 133 -3.48 20.32 0.60
CA THR A 133 -2.51 21.36 0.20
C THR A 133 -2.84 21.94 -1.17
N LYS A 134 -2.63 23.25 -1.37
CA LYS A 134 -2.88 23.96 -2.65
C LYS A 134 -1.79 23.76 -3.71
N ARG A 135 -0.76 22.96 -3.43
CA ARG A 135 0.35 22.70 -4.38
C ARG A 135 -0.06 21.60 -5.35
N LYS A 136 0.51 21.65 -6.57
CA LYS A 136 0.47 20.51 -7.52
C LYS A 136 1.04 19.27 -6.85
N LYS A 137 0.41 18.14 -7.10
CA LYS A 137 0.73 16.85 -6.48
C LYS A 137 1.07 15.84 -7.54
N PHE A 138 2.01 14.98 -7.23
CA PHE A 138 2.25 13.75 -7.98
C PHE A 138 1.22 12.71 -7.55
N VAL A 139 0.69 11.98 -8.53
CA VAL A 139 -0.37 10.98 -8.33
C VAL A 139 -0.07 9.73 -9.13
N VAL A 140 -0.65 8.62 -8.71
CA VAL A 140 -0.63 7.37 -9.45
C VAL A 140 -2.02 7.12 -10.02
N THR A 141 -2.09 6.91 -11.32
CA THR A 141 -3.34 6.61 -12.03
C THR A 141 -3.29 5.25 -12.69
N PRO A 142 -4.36 4.44 -12.63
CA PRO A 142 -4.45 3.26 -13.48
C PRO A 142 -4.57 3.68 -14.95
N VAL A 143 -3.99 2.89 -15.82
CA VAL A 143 -4.14 3.08 -17.27
C VAL A 143 -5.44 2.42 -17.68
N SER A 144 -6.44 3.26 -18.05
CA SER A 144 -7.81 2.82 -18.34
C SER A 144 -7.91 1.92 -19.58
N ASP A 145 -7.07 2.17 -20.58
CA ASP A 145 -7.03 1.40 -21.84
C ASP A 145 -5.81 0.46 -21.85
N ALA A 146 -5.72 -0.34 -20.79
CA ALA A 146 -4.56 -1.20 -20.55
C ALA A 146 -4.31 -2.21 -21.69
N THR A 147 -5.30 -2.55 -22.51
CA THR A 147 -5.16 -3.46 -23.65
C THR A 147 -4.31 -2.88 -24.78
N ASP A 148 -4.40 -1.59 -25.03
CA ASP A 148 -3.74 -0.91 -26.15
C ASP A 148 -2.63 0.06 -25.70
N SER A 149 -2.19 -0.03 -24.44
CA SER A 149 -1.16 0.84 -23.93
C SER A 149 0.23 0.41 -24.39
N LEU A 150 1.09 1.40 -24.67
CA LEU A 150 2.51 1.17 -25.01
C LEU A 150 3.24 0.37 -23.91
N GLU A 151 2.87 0.60 -22.66
CA GLU A 151 3.39 -0.14 -21.51
C GLU A 151 3.11 -1.64 -21.65
N ARG A 152 1.90 -2.00 -22.06
CA ARG A 152 1.54 -3.42 -22.23
C ARG A 152 2.27 -4.06 -23.38
N GLU A 153 2.41 -3.37 -24.51
CA GLU A 153 3.15 -3.84 -25.68
C GLU A 153 4.61 -4.16 -25.30
N ILE A 154 5.28 -3.21 -24.64
CA ILE A 154 6.71 -3.32 -24.28
C ILE A 154 6.97 -4.42 -23.23
N PHE A 155 6.03 -4.60 -22.29
CA PHE A 155 6.18 -5.55 -21.19
C PHE A 155 5.39 -6.85 -21.37
N SER A 156 4.82 -7.11 -22.56
CA SER A 156 3.97 -8.28 -22.85
C SER A 156 4.60 -9.63 -22.47
N ASP A 157 5.93 -9.76 -22.63
CA ASP A 157 6.67 -10.98 -22.31
C ASP A 157 6.89 -11.20 -20.79
N TYR A 158 6.65 -10.18 -19.98
CA TYR A 158 6.99 -10.17 -18.56
C TYR A 158 5.78 -10.14 -17.63
N ILE A 159 4.61 -9.73 -18.14
CA ILE A 159 3.40 -9.54 -17.34
C ILE A 159 2.22 -10.35 -17.90
N PRO A 160 1.34 -10.89 -17.03
CA PRO A 160 0.07 -11.48 -17.46
C PRO A 160 -0.82 -10.48 -18.20
N VAL A 161 -1.73 -11.00 -19.04
CA VAL A 161 -2.66 -10.16 -19.85
C VAL A 161 -3.56 -9.28 -18.97
N ASP A 162 -4.00 -9.80 -17.83
CA ASP A 162 -4.91 -9.09 -16.90
C ASP A 162 -4.19 -8.22 -15.87
N SER A 163 -2.90 -7.95 -16.06
CA SER A 163 -2.10 -7.18 -15.13
C SER A 163 -2.51 -5.71 -15.09
N GLU A 164 -2.52 -5.13 -13.90
CA GLU A 164 -2.74 -3.71 -13.71
C GLU A 164 -1.47 -2.92 -14.06
N ILE A 165 -1.65 -1.86 -14.83
CA ILE A 165 -0.62 -0.92 -15.23
C ILE A 165 -0.95 0.43 -14.60
N ILE A 166 0.04 1.04 -13.98
CA ILE A 166 -0.11 2.34 -13.34
C ILE A 166 0.88 3.35 -13.91
N ARG A 167 0.46 4.60 -13.96
CA ARG A 167 1.23 5.71 -14.51
C ARG A 167 1.34 6.83 -13.49
N VAL A 168 2.51 7.43 -13.40
CA VAL A 168 2.72 8.63 -12.59
C VAL A 168 2.33 9.87 -13.39
N GLY A 169 1.56 10.74 -12.76
CA GLY A 169 1.15 12.02 -13.31
C GLY A 169 1.15 13.12 -12.28
N ARG A 170 0.74 14.33 -12.66
CA ARG A 170 0.58 15.49 -11.78
C ARG A 170 -0.86 15.97 -11.79
N THR A 171 -1.36 16.45 -10.65
CA THR A 171 -2.70 17.04 -10.57
C THR A 171 -2.72 18.25 -9.64
N ASP A 172 -3.61 19.17 -9.95
CA ASP A 172 -3.91 20.30 -9.06
C ASP A 172 -4.86 19.87 -7.94
N PHE A 173 -5.81 18.98 -8.22
CA PHE A 173 -6.82 18.55 -7.27
C PHE A 173 -7.01 17.02 -7.30
N VAL A 174 -7.05 16.41 -6.11
CA VAL A 174 -7.33 14.98 -5.93
C VAL A 174 -8.81 14.79 -5.63
N ASP A 175 -9.51 14.14 -6.55
CA ASP A 175 -10.92 13.80 -6.40
C ASP A 175 -11.11 12.50 -5.59
N GLY A 176 -12.34 12.23 -5.19
CA GLY A 176 -12.73 10.95 -4.60
C GLY A 176 -12.24 10.69 -3.17
N TYR A 177 -11.56 11.64 -2.49
CA TYR A 177 -10.99 11.45 -1.15
C TYR A 177 -12.01 10.88 -0.15
N PHE A 178 -13.19 11.48 -0.05
CA PHE A 178 -14.21 11.03 0.91
C PHE A 178 -14.83 9.69 0.53
N ALA A 179 -14.99 9.41 -0.76
CA ALA A 179 -15.44 8.11 -1.23
C ALA A 179 -14.41 7.03 -0.86
N ARG A 180 -13.14 7.25 -1.15
CA ARG A 180 -12.05 6.31 -0.82
C ARG A 180 -11.88 6.07 0.67
N THR A 181 -12.04 7.09 1.53
CA THR A 181 -11.90 6.95 2.98
C THR A 181 -13.13 6.39 3.67
N ARG A 182 -14.35 6.69 3.19
CA ARG A 182 -15.62 6.26 3.81
C ARG A 182 -16.15 4.95 3.24
N GLU A 183 -16.10 4.77 1.92
CA GLU A 183 -16.62 3.59 1.23
C GLU A 183 -15.57 2.48 1.08
N GLY A 184 -14.31 2.82 1.28
CA GLY A 184 -13.16 1.98 0.97
C GLY A 184 -12.81 0.92 2.00
N ARG A 185 -13.72 0.54 2.93
CA ARG A 185 -13.48 -0.64 3.76
C ARG A 185 -13.66 -1.88 2.91
N VAL A 186 -12.56 -2.48 2.57
CA VAL A 186 -12.51 -3.64 1.68
C VAL A 186 -13.15 -4.84 2.37
N ALA A 187 -14.14 -5.46 1.73
CA ALA A 187 -14.63 -6.76 2.15
C ALA A 187 -13.47 -7.76 2.14
N ARG A 188 -13.28 -8.44 3.28
CA ARG A 188 -12.19 -9.40 3.47
C ARG A 188 -12.77 -10.79 3.65
N PRO A 189 -12.82 -11.63 2.60
CA PRO A 189 -13.34 -12.99 2.70
C PRO A 189 -12.73 -13.80 3.85
N ILE A 190 -11.45 -13.57 4.16
CA ILE A 190 -10.74 -14.23 5.27
C ILE A 190 -11.40 -13.95 6.63
N VAL A 191 -11.98 -12.78 6.82
CA VAL A 191 -12.71 -12.44 8.05
C VAL A 191 -13.92 -13.37 8.23
N GLY A 192 -14.70 -13.57 7.16
CA GLY A 192 -15.84 -14.49 7.17
C GLY A 192 -15.41 -15.93 7.44
N VAL A 193 -14.31 -16.38 6.83
CA VAL A 193 -13.75 -17.72 7.06
C VAL A 193 -13.32 -17.89 8.52
N LEU A 194 -12.62 -16.92 9.10
CA LEU A 194 -12.21 -16.97 10.51
C LEU A 194 -13.41 -17.03 11.45
N MET A 195 -14.47 -16.26 11.20
CA MET A 195 -15.68 -16.25 12.02
C MET A 195 -16.41 -17.61 11.97
N LEU A 196 -16.56 -18.20 10.77
CA LEU A 196 -17.16 -19.51 10.60
C LEU A 196 -16.33 -20.60 11.30
N LEU A 197 -15.01 -20.54 11.18
CA LEU A 197 -14.11 -21.50 11.82
C LEU A 197 -14.21 -21.44 13.34
N VAL A 198 -14.28 -20.25 13.94
CA VAL A 198 -14.49 -20.07 15.39
C VAL A 198 -15.83 -20.66 15.83
N LEU A 199 -16.92 -20.42 15.08
CA LEU A 199 -18.23 -21.02 15.39
C LEU A 199 -18.21 -22.54 15.31
N MET A 200 -17.59 -23.10 14.26
CA MET A 200 -17.47 -24.56 14.13
C MET A 200 -16.69 -25.18 15.30
N ILE A 201 -15.55 -24.59 15.67
CA ILE A 201 -14.78 -25.05 16.83
C ILE A 201 -15.61 -24.98 18.10
N SER A 202 -16.31 -23.87 18.34
CA SER A 202 -17.17 -23.72 19.52
C SER A 202 -18.30 -24.75 19.57
N ALA A 203 -18.93 -25.01 18.41
CA ALA A 203 -19.97 -26.05 18.31
C ALA A 203 -19.40 -27.45 18.58
N VAL A 204 -18.22 -27.78 18.09
CA VAL A 204 -17.55 -29.06 18.36
C VAL A 204 -17.32 -29.23 19.89
N PHE A 205 -16.78 -28.20 20.55
CA PHE A 205 -16.57 -28.25 21.99
C PHE A 205 -17.88 -28.32 22.79
N PHE A 206 -18.97 -27.71 22.32
CA PHE A 206 -20.29 -27.85 22.89
C PHE A 206 -20.74 -29.33 22.90
N PHE A 207 -20.75 -29.97 21.72
CA PHE A 207 -21.20 -31.35 21.59
C PHE A 207 -20.28 -32.33 22.31
N LEU A 208 -18.96 -32.16 22.22
CA LEU A 208 -18.01 -33.01 22.95
C LEU A 208 -18.23 -32.95 24.47
N SER A 209 -18.45 -31.73 25.00
CA SER A 209 -18.73 -31.54 26.42
C SER A 209 -20.07 -32.16 26.83
N TYR A 210 -21.12 -31.94 26.04
CA TYR A 210 -22.45 -32.47 26.30
C TYR A 210 -22.52 -34.00 26.25
N PHE A 211 -21.79 -34.64 25.34
CA PHE A 211 -21.72 -36.11 25.26
C PHE A 211 -20.93 -36.73 26.41
N LYS A 212 -19.95 -36.02 26.98
CA LYS A 212 -19.18 -36.48 28.12
C LYS A 212 -19.97 -36.33 29.43
N ASP A 213 -20.61 -35.19 29.60
CA ASP A 213 -21.45 -34.85 30.74
C ASP A 213 -22.67 -34.07 30.23
N PRO A 214 -23.89 -34.65 30.33
CA PRO A 214 -25.11 -34.04 29.80
C PRO A 214 -25.59 -32.85 30.65
N ASP A 215 -24.68 -31.91 30.95
CA ASP A 215 -24.99 -30.63 31.57
C ASP A 215 -24.87 -29.52 30.51
N ILE A 216 -25.99 -28.85 30.23
CA ILE A 216 -26.08 -27.80 29.21
C ILE A 216 -25.23 -26.58 29.59
N TYR A 217 -25.15 -26.23 30.88
CA TYR A 217 -24.35 -25.10 31.33
C TYR A 217 -22.86 -25.34 31.12
N SER A 218 -22.36 -26.51 31.52
CA SER A 218 -20.95 -26.90 31.30
C SER A 218 -20.62 -26.97 29.81
N ALA A 219 -21.52 -27.52 28.99
CA ALA A 219 -21.35 -27.57 27.54
C ALA A 219 -21.28 -26.17 26.91
N LEU A 220 -22.18 -25.25 27.32
CA LEU A 220 -22.21 -23.88 26.86
C LEU A 220 -20.94 -23.10 27.28
N THR A 221 -20.50 -23.30 28.53
CA THR A 221 -19.31 -22.64 29.07
C THR A 221 -18.04 -23.11 28.34
N ASN A 222 -17.89 -24.41 28.08
CA ASN A 222 -16.79 -24.98 27.34
C ASN A 222 -16.78 -24.48 25.87
N ALA A 223 -17.94 -24.41 25.24
CA ALA A 223 -18.09 -23.83 23.89
C ALA A 223 -17.67 -22.36 23.84
N PHE A 224 -18.09 -21.56 24.84
CA PHE A 224 -17.73 -20.15 24.90
C PHE A 224 -16.25 -19.94 25.29
N THR A 225 -15.68 -20.81 26.11
CA THR A 225 -14.24 -20.83 26.39
C THR A 225 -13.45 -21.10 25.10
N ALA A 226 -13.87 -22.09 24.30
CA ALA A 226 -13.29 -22.37 23.00
C ALA A 226 -13.44 -21.16 22.04
N PHE A 227 -14.60 -20.50 22.07
CA PHE A 227 -14.83 -19.26 21.34
C PHE A 227 -13.84 -18.17 21.74
N THR A 228 -13.66 -17.89 23.02
CA THR A 228 -12.76 -16.83 23.50
C THR A 228 -11.28 -17.12 23.25
N VAL A 229 -10.86 -18.39 23.29
CA VAL A 229 -9.49 -18.81 22.94
C VAL A 229 -9.22 -18.68 21.45
N THR A 230 -10.20 -19.01 20.61
CA THR A 230 -10.01 -19.02 19.15
C THR A 230 -10.46 -17.73 18.47
N MET A 231 -11.24 -16.88 19.14
CA MET A 231 -11.74 -15.64 18.53
C MET A 231 -10.60 -14.77 17.97
N PRO A 232 -10.84 -14.08 16.84
CA PRO A 232 -9.78 -13.32 16.16
C PRO A 232 -9.56 -11.94 16.78
N LEU A 233 -9.31 -11.84 18.09
CA LEU A 233 -9.04 -10.59 18.79
C LEU A 233 -7.87 -9.82 18.17
N THR A 234 -6.79 -10.51 17.83
CA THR A 234 -5.61 -9.92 17.22
C THR A 234 -5.84 -9.47 15.78
N ALA A 235 -6.91 -9.90 15.11
CA ALA A 235 -7.22 -9.52 13.74
C ALA A 235 -7.49 -8.01 13.59
N PHE A 236 -7.96 -7.33 14.62
CA PHE A 236 -8.05 -5.89 14.62
C PHE A 236 -6.69 -5.24 14.37
N ALA A 237 -5.66 -5.68 15.10
CA ALA A 237 -4.29 -5.20 14.92
C ALA A 237 -3.71 -5.58 13.55
N ILE A 238 -4.00 -6.78 13.03
CA ILE A 238 -3.54 -7.27 11.73
C ILE A 238 -3.93 -6.31 10.59
N PHE A 239 -5.15 -5.78 10.60
CA PHE A 239 -5.65 -4.96 9.50
C PHE A 239 -5.42 -3.46 9.67
N SER A 240 -5.36 -2.96 10.90
CA SER A 240 -5.26 -1.52 11.15
C SER A 240 -3.84 -1.03 11.40
N TYR A 241 -3.04 -1.79 12.15
CA TYR A 241 -1.72 -1.31 12.60
C TYR A 241 -0.67 -1.21 11.48
N PRO A 242 -0.50 -2.22 10.59
CA PRO A 242 0.46 -2.10 9.49
C PRO A 242 0.14 -0.93 8.56
N PHE A 243 -1.15 -0.74 8.27
CA PHE A 243 -1.58 0.35 7.42
C PHE A 243 -1.41 1.72 8.07
N TYR A 244 -1.70 1.83 9.37
CA TYR A 244 -1.41 3.06 10.12
C TYR A 244 0.07 3.42 10.07
N LYS A 245 0.96 2.44 10.29
CA LYS A 245 2.41 2.64 10.24
C LYS A 245 2.85 3.11 8.86
N ALA A 246 2.48 2.40 7.80
CA ALA A 246 2.82 2.78 6.44
C ALA A 246 2.27 4.17 6.05
N SER A 247 1.06 4.51 6.51
CA SER A 247 0.49 5.84 6.26
C SER A 247 1.23 6.94 7.02
N ARG A 248 1.76 6.63 8.21
CA ARG A 248 2.62 7.55 8.95
C ARG A 248 3.96 7.74 8.25
N ASP A 249 4.60 6.64 7.81
CA ASP A 249 5.87 6.69 7.08
C ASP A 249 5.71 7.44 5.75
N ALA A 250 4.60 7.26 5.04
CA ALA A 250 4.27 8.03 3.85
C ALA A 250 4.10 9.52 4.17
N TYR A 251 3.38 9.85 5.26
CA TYR A 251 3.15 11.24 5.70
C TYR A 251 4.47 11.95 6.07
N GLU A 252 5.39 11.27 6.75
CA GLU A 252 6.72 11.80 7.09
C GLU A 252 7.56 12.11 5.82
N ASN A 253 7.25 11.45 4.68
CA ASN A 253 7.82 11.69 3.36
C ASN A 253 6.89 12.51 2.45
N ASP A 254 6.05 13.37 3.01
CA ASP A 254 5.15 14.27 2.26
C ASP A 254 4.22 13.54 1.26
N SER A 255 3.88 12.30 1.55
CA SER A 255 3.05 11.44 0.71
C SER A 255 1.85 10.88 1.48
N ALA A 256 0.87 10.33 0.79
CA ALA A 256 -0.32 9.76 1.40
C ALA A 256 -0.85 8.56 0.64
N ILE A 257 -1.40 7.58 1.40
CA ILE A 257 -2.23 6.49 0.90
C ILE A 257 -3.66 6.80 1.33
N ILE A 258 -4.59 6.91 0.38
CA ILE A 258 -5.97 7.35 0.60
C ILE A 258 -6.90 6.15 0.65
N GLY A 259 -7.36 5.80 1.84
CA GLY A 259 -8.31 4.71 2.05
C GLY A 259 -7.71 3.31 1.90
N GLU A 260 -8.43 2.32 2.41
CA GLU A 260 -7.96 0.93 2.46
C GLU A 260 -7.98 0.25 1.08
N LYS A 261 -8.88 0.67 0.20
CA LYS A 261 -9.00 0.15 -1.17
C LYS A 261 -7.71 0.36 -1.96
N SER A 262 -7.06 1.50 -1.76
CA SER A 262 -5.81 1.85 -2.44
C SER A 262 -4.66 0.87 -2.16
N LEU A 263 -4.66 0.18 -0.99
CA LEU A 263 -3.69 -0.89 -0.73
C LEU A 263 -3.85 -2.06 -1.72
N GLY A 264 -5.09 -2.42 -2.06
CA GLY A 264 -5.39 -3.48 -3.04
C GLY A 264 -5.14 -3.02 -4.47
N ASP A 265 -5.58 -1.81 -4.80
CA ASP A 265 -5.50 -1.26 -6.15
C ASP A 265 -4.04 -1.15 -6.65
N TYR A 266 -3.07 -0.89 -5.77
CA TYR A 266 -1.68 -0.68 -6.17
C TYR A 266 -0.71 -1.81 -5.78
N ALA A 267 -1.08 -2.70 -4.84
CA ALA A 267 -0.26 -3.85 -4.49
C ALA A 267 -0.23 -4.93 -5.57
N GLY A 268 -1.20 -4.92 -6.50
CA GLY A 268 -1.28 -5.83 -7.64
C GLY A 268 -0.68 -5.28 -8.94
N ALA A 269 -0.21 -4.03 -8.95
CA ALA A 269 0.31 -3.40 -10.15
C ALA A 269 1.60 -4.09 -10.63
N SER A 270 1.63 -4.48 -11.90
CA SER A 270 2.77 -5.19 -12.50
C SER A 270 3.73 -4.26 -13.25
N VAL A 271 3.26 -3.09 -13.66
CA VAL A 271 4.07 -2.08 -14.36
C VAL A 271 3.79 -0.71 -13.77
N ILE A 272 4.85 0.07 -13.55
CA ILE A 272 4.77 1.48 -13.25
C ILE A 272 5.57 2.29 -14.26
N SER A 273 4.97 3.34 -14.84
CA SER A 273 5.64 4.22 -15.78
C SER A 273 5.68 5.67 -15.30
N PHE A 274 6.79 6.36 -15.58
CA PHE A 274 7.05 7.76 -15.24
C PHE A 274 8.05 8.40 -16.21
N GLU A 275 8.25 9.71 -16.07
CA GLU A 275 9.14 10.49 -16.95
C GLU A 275 10.63 10.29 -16.63
N ASP A 276 11.49 10.43 -17.63
CA ASP A 276 12.93 10.27 -17.55
C ASP A 276 13.63 11.28 -16.64
N LYS A 277 13.08 12.49 -16.45
CA LYS A 277 13.65 13.51 -15.53
C LYS A 277 13.69 13.04 -14.07
N GLU A 278 12.88 12.07 -13.70
CA GLU A 278 12.90 11.50 -12.36
C GLU A 278 14.09 10.57 -12.15
N VAL A 279 14.59 9.98 -13.23
CA VAL A 279 15.77 9.09 -13.26
C VAL A 279 17.06 9.89 -13.46
N PHE A 280 17.02 10.82 -14.41
CA PHE A 280 18.14 11.67 -14.82
C PHE A 280 17.82 13.12 -14.48
N PRO A 281 18.12 13.57 -13.25
CA PRO A 281 17.88 14.95 -12.87
C PRO A 281 18.79 15.89 -13.68
N SER A 282 18.38 17.15 -13.85
CA SER A 282 19.11 18.14 -14.66
C SER A 282 20.58 18.32 -14.25
N ASN A 283 20.91 18.13 -12.97
CA ASN A 283 22.31 18.13 -12.50
C ASN A 283 23.09 16.86 -12.85
N GLY A 284 22.41 15.78 -13.23
CA GLY A 284 22.98 14.49 -13.65
C GLY A 284 23.22 14.39 -15.16
N VAL A 285 22.71 15.33 -15.95
CA VAL A 285 22.91 15.37 -17.39
C VAL A 285 23.84 16.56 -17.75
N LYS A 286 24.87 16.29 -18.54
CA LYS A 286 25.88 17.31 -18.91
C LYS A 286 26.25 17.19 -20.38
N VAL A 287 26.17 18.29 -21.09
CA VAL A 287 26.80 18.42 -22.41
C VAL A 287 28.32 18.58 -22.18
N THR A 288 29.10 17.61 -22.63
CA THR A 288 30.56 17.57 -22.41
C THR A 288 31.34 18.21 -23.54
N SER A 289 30.85 18.06 -24.77
CA SER A 289 31.48 18.63 -25.95
C SER A 289 30.49 18.81 -27.10
N ILE A 290 30.72 19.78 -27.95
CA ILE A 290 29.99 20.00 -29.20
C ILE A 290 31.00 20.08 -30.33
N LYS A 291 30.84 19.29 -31.38
CA LYS A 291 31.67 19.31 -32.59
C LYS A 291 30.80 19.84 -33.74
N VAL A 292 31.23 20.93 -34.33
CA VAL A 292 30.53 21.63 -35.42
C VAL A 292 31.05 21.13 -36.76
N TYR A 293 30.16 20.98 -37.75
CA TYR A 293 30.50 20.59 -39.11
C TYR A 293 30.26 21.75 -40.09
N GLY A 294 31.09 21.82 -41.11
CA GLY A 294 31.00 22.85 -42.15
C GLY A 294 31.17 24.28 -41.63
N ASN A 295 30.35 25.18 -42.14
CA ASN A 295 30.35 26.61 -41.76
C ASN A 295 29.27 26.96 -40.74
N ASN A 296 28.69 25.97 -40.08
CA ASN A 296 27.63 26.20 -39.08
C ASN A 296 28.19 26.89 -37.84
N ARG A 297 27.34 27.65 -37.15
CA ARG A 297 27.69 28.34 -35.91
C ARG A 297 27.23 27.54 -34.70
N ILE A 298 28.04 27.55 -33.66
CA ILE A 298 27.72 26.81 -32.42
C ILE A 298 26.44 27.33 -31.74
N ASP A 299 26.20 28.65 -31.82
CA ASP A 299 25.01 29.31 -31.29
C ASP A 299 23.74 28.86 -32.02
N GLU A 300 23.78 28.64 -33.34
CA GLU A 300 22.66 28.12 -34.13
C GLU A 300 22.37 26.65 -33.78
N ILE A 301 23.42 25.85 -33.58
CA ILE A 301 23.28 24.46 -33.14
C ILE A 301 22.60 24.40 -31.78
N ILE A 302 23.06 25.19 -30.81
CA ILE A 302 22.51 25.25 -29.46
C ILE A 302 21.06 25.77 -29.49
N TYR A 303 20.78 26.82 -30.30
CA TYR A 303 19.43 27.36 -30.47
C TYR A 303 18.44 26.32 -31.00
N ASN A 304 18.77 25.64 -32.09
CA ASN A 304 17.90 24.63 -32.69
C ASN A 304 17.74 23.39 -31.80
N LEU A 305 18.83 22.94 -31.17
CA LEU A 305 18.80 21.80 -30.26
C LEU A 305 17.96 22.11 -29.01
N ALA A 306 18.11 23.31 -28.43
CA ALA A 306 17.32 23.73 -27.29
C ALA A 306 15.85 23.89 -27.66
N SER A 307 15.52 24.51 -28.79
CA SER A 307 14.15 24.64 -29.27
C SER A 307 13.50 23.27 -29.45
N ALA A 308 14.20 22.31 -30.04
CA ALA A 308 13.74 20.94 -30.22
C ALA A 308 13.49 20.24 -28.90
N PHE A 309 14.45 20.24 -27.95
CA PHE A 309 14.30 19.55 -26.68
C PHE A 309 13.33 20.24 -25.72
N ILE A 310 13.19 21.56 -25.74
CA ILE A 310 12.17 22.26 -24.95
C ILE A 310 10.76 21.80 -25.38
N LYS A 311 10.56 21.53 -26.67
CA LYS A 311 9.30 21.01 -27.19
C LYS A 311 9.03 19.56 -26.75
N VAL A 312 10.01 18.67 -26.90
CA VAL A 312 9.84 17.24 -26.56
C VAL A 312 10.01 16.94 -25.07
N GLY A 313 10.67 17.83 -24.33
CA GLY A 313 10.89 17.69 -22.89
C GLY A 313 12.12 16.84 -22.54
N GLY A 314 12.16 16.35 -21.30
CA GLY A 314 13.23 15.52 -20.79
C GLY A 314 14.34 16.26 -20.05
N PRO A 315 15.34 15.54 -19.48
CA PRO A 315 16.37 16.13 -18.63
C PRO A 315 17.36 17.02 -19.44
N LEU A 316 17.57 16.71 -20.72
CA LEU A 316 18.42 17.51 -21.59
C LEU A 316 17.78 18.87 -21.95
N ALA A 317 16.44 18.93 -22.00
CA ALA A 317 15.71 20.18 -22.20
C ALA A 317 16.03 21.22 -21.13
N ASP A 318 16.07 20.80 -19.85
CA ASP A 318 16.38 21.68 -18.71
C ASP A 318 17.83 22.23 -18.81
N VAL A 319 18.77 21.37 -19.21
CA VAL A 319 20.20 21.75 -19.40
C VAL A 319 20.36 22.74 -20.56
N LEU A 320 19.72 22.47 -21.69
CA LEU A 320 19.77 23.32 -22.86
C LEU A 320 19.06 24.66 -22.63
N SER A 321 17.92 24.66 -21.95
CA SER A 321 17.20 25.88 -21.55
C SER A 321 18.06 26.81 -20.69
N GLN A 322 18.87 26.24 -19.78
CA GLN A 322 19.83 27.03 -19.00
C GLN A 322 20.99 27.58 -19.88
N ALA A 323 21.49 26.77 -20.82
CA ALA A 323 22.57 27.16 -21.72
C ALA A 323 22.13 28.23 -22.74
N THR A 324 20.85 28.32 -23.04
CA THR A 324 20.29 29.30 -24.00
C THR A 324 19.72 30.54 -23.36
N HIS A 325 19.97 30.78 -22.06
CA HIS A 325 19.46 31.97 -21.38
C HIS A 325 19.78 33.29 -22.11
N ASP A 326 20.96 33.38 -22.69
CA ASP A 326 21.42 34.56 -23.41
C ASP A 326 21.16 34.51 -24.95
N ILE A 327 20.99 33.30 -25.50
CA ILE A 327 20.80 33.07 -26.95
C ILE A 327 19.30 33.05 -27.31
N GLY A 328 18.47 32.60 -26.40
CA GLY A 328 17.04 32.33 -26.60
C GLY A 328 16.77 30.97 -27.24
N HIS A 329 15.49 30.71 -27.49
CA HIS A 329 14.97 29.51 -28.21
C HIS A 329 13.68 29.89 -28.92
N SER A 330 13.29 29.12 -29.92
CA SER A 330 12.00 29.32 -30.59
C SER A 330 10.84 28.78 -29.77
N GLU A 331 9.73 29.53 -29.73
CA GLU A 331 8.43 29.06 -29.25
C GLU A 331 7.61 28.36 -30.35
N ASN A 332 7.98 28.61 -31.64
CA ASN A 332 7.29 28.05 -32.79
C ASN A 332 7.97 26.74 -33.23
N VAL A 333 7.67 25.65 -32.47
CA VAL A 333 8.24 24.34 -32.73
C VAL A 333 7.10 23.31 -32.88
N VAL A 334 7.11 22.57 -34.00
CA VAL A 334 6.16 21.50 -34.31
C VAL A 334 6.92 20.19 -34.41
N LEU A 335 6.44 19.17 -33.69
CA LEU A 335 6.96 17.80 -33.76
C LEU A 335 6.41 17.11 -35.01
N GLU A 336 7.29 16.65 -35.92
CA GLU A 336 6.90 15.99 -37.16
C GLU A 336 6.93 14.47 -37.07
N ALA A 337 8.01 13.92 -36.53
CA ALA A 337 8.21 12.50 -36.42
C ALA A 337 9.05 12.13 -35.20
N VAL A 338 8.73 10.96 -34.59
CA VAL A 338 9.51 10.36 -33.49
C VAL A 338 9.78 8.90 -33.82
N GLU A 339 11.05 8.52 -33.74
CA GLU A 339 11.51 7.13 -33.83
C GLU A 339 12.34 6.74 -32.60
N ASP A 340 12.75 5.49 -32.51
CA ASP A 340 13.54 5.01 -31.36
C ASP A 340 14.91 5.69 -31.23
N ASP A 341 15.52 6.05 -32.36
CA ASP A 341 16.87 6.59 -32.44
C ASP A 341 16.93 8.11 -32.66
N GLY A 342 15.78 8.78 -32.82
CA GLY A 342 15.74 10.19 -33.07
C GLY A 342 14.35 10.77 -33.31
N PHE A 343 14.29 12.06 -33.54
CA PHE A 343 13.06 12.77 -33.87
C PHE A 343 13.34 13.95 -34.82
N THR A 344 12.30 14.34 -35.54
CA THR A 344 12.33 15.55 -36.41
C THR A 344 11.31 16.55 -35.92
N VAL A 345 11.71 17.80 -35.84
CA VAL A 345 10.89 18.96 -35.50
C VAL A 345 11.03 20.02 -36.53
N THR A 346 9.98 20.82 -36.73
CA THR A 346 10.08 22.11 -37.47
C THR A 346 10.27 23.23 -36.47
N VAL A 347 11.38 23.97 -36.58
CA VAL A 347 11.74 25.13 -35.78
C VAL A 347 11.73 26.35 -36.71
N ASP A 348 10.86 27.34 -36.47
CA ASP A 348 10.75 28.55 -37.30
C ASP A 348 10.68 28.23 -38.80
N GLU A 349 9.83 27.29 -39.20
CA GLU A 349 9.66 26.81 -40.60
C GLU A 349 10.83 25.98 -41.15
N MET A 350 11.87 25.72 -40.37
CA MET A 350 13.02 24.92 -40.76
C MET A 350 12.94 23.51 -40.13
N SER A 351 13.08 22.49 -40.98
CA SER A 351 13.13 21.10 -40.48
C SER A 351 14.47 20.82 -39.82
N VAL A 352 14.42 20.33 -38.59
CA VAL A 352 15.57 19.99 -37.74
C VAL A 352 15.44 18.53 -37.30
N ALA A 353 16.40 17.71 -37.72
CA ALA A 353 16.50 16.30 -37.30
C ALA A 353 17.53 16.18 -36.16
N VAL A 354 17.15 15.46 -35.11
CA VAL A 354 18.00 15.21 -33.94
C VAL A 354 17.95 13.70 -33.60
N GLY A 355 19.11 13.07 -33.51
CA GLY A 355 19.13 11.62 -33.20
C GLY A 355 20.53 11.01 -33.17
N LYS A 356 20.58 9.70 -33.03
CA LYS A 356 21.79 8.89 -33.13
C LYS A 356 22.25 8.78 -34.58
N ALA A 357 23.44 8.21 -34.80
CA ALA A 357 23.99 7.97 -36.16
C ALA A 357 22.99 7.15 -37.01
N SER A 358 22.40 6.10 -36.46
CA SER A 358 21.41 5.27 -37.15
C SER A 358 20.17 6.04 -37.63
N TYR A 359 19.74 7.05 -36.87
CA TYR A 359 18.63 7.93 -37.28
C TYR A 359 19.04 8.84 -38.42
N MET A 360 20.27 9.42 -38.36
CA MET A 360 20.78 10.30 -39.41
C MET A 360 20.96 9.55 -40.74
N GLU A 361 21.43 8.30 -40.70
CA GLU A 361 21.53 7.43 -41.88
C GLU A 361 20.15 7.18 -42.54
N LYS A 362 19.10 7.00 -41.76
CA LYS A 362 17.72 6.89 -42.27
C LYS A 362 17.20 8.18 -42.93
N GLN A 363 17.75 9.30 -42.52
CA GLN A 363 17.44 10.63 -43.08
C GLN A 363 18.39 11.03 -44.22
N ASP A 364 19.10 10.06 -44.82
CA ASP A 364 20.07 10.24 -45.92
C ASP A 364 21.29 11.14 -45.59
N PHE A 365 21.66 11.25 -44.32
CA PHE A 365 22.91 11.85 -43.89
C PHE A 365 23.98 10.79 -43.60
N ASP A 366 25.26 11.14 -43.84
CA ASP A 366 26.41 10.28 -43.51
C ASP A 366 27.14 10.86 -42.26
N PRO A 367 26.75 10.45 -41.04
CA PRO A 367 27.33 10.97 -39.81
C PRO A 367 28.76 10.42 -39.62
N PRO A 368 29.78 11.27 -39.43
CA PRO A 368 31.14 10.81 -39.16
C PRO A 368 31.19 10.16 -37.75
N TYR A 369 31.55 8.87 -37.72
CA TYR A 369 31.69 8.09 -36.49
C TYR A 369 33.15 7.64 -36.34
N ASP A 370 33.89 8.36 -35.52
CA ASP A 370 35.32 8.22 -35.32
C ASP A 370 35.68 7.10 -34.30
N ALA A 371 36.96 6.68 -34.32
CA ALA A 371 37.48 5.73 -33.31
C ALA A 371 37.39 6.29 -31.87
N GLU A 372 37.38 7.63 -31.74
CA GLU A 372 37.20 8.34 -30.48
C GLU A 372 35.76 8.20 -29.97
N ASP A 373 34.77 8.24 -30.84
CA ASP A 373 33.36 8.03 -30.51
C ASP A 373 33.13 6.64 -29.88
N LYS A 374 33.71 5.59 -30.50
CA LYS A 374 33.67 4.23 -29.97
C LYS A 374 34.28 4.10 -28.59
N ARG A 375 35.37 4.81 -28.34
CA ARG A 375 36.03 4.81 -27.02
C ARG A 375 35.17 5.50 -25.96
N ILE A 376 34.58 6.64 -26.30
CA ILE A 376 33.75 7.45 -25.41
C ILE A 376 32.48 6.64 -25.03
N GLU A 377 31.78 6.07 -26.01
CA GLU A 377 30.59 5.24 -25.75
C GLU A 377 30.90 3.97 -24.97
N ALA A 378 32.08 3.38 -25.13
CA ALA A 378 32.49 2.20 -24.39
C ALA A 378 32.94 2.48 -22.95
N SER A 379 33.53 3.67 -22.69
CA SER A 379 34.18 3.99 -21.40
C SER A 379 33.31 4.75 -20.42
N ALA A 380 32.28 5.48 -20.88
CA ALA A 380 31.43 6.31 -20.02
C ALA A 380 29.96 6.21 -20.44
N PRO A 381 29.01 6.58 -19.57
CA PRO A 381 27.61 6.70 -19.94
C PRO A 381 27.38 8.00 -20.74
N VAL A 382 28.06 8.11 -21.85
CA VAL A 382 27.98 9.24 -22.78
C VAL A 382 27.23 8.77 -24.00
N GLY A 383 26.20 9.52 -24.38
CA GLY A 383 25.50 9.36 -25.65
C GLY A 383 25.93 10.41 -26.62
N ILE A 384 25.85 10.11 -27.91
CA ILE A 384 26.19 11.03 -29.01
C ILE A 384 24.90 11.36 -29.75
N LEU A 385 24.56 12.65 -29.82
CA LEU A 385 23.45 13.16 -30.61
C LEU A 385 23.98 13.93 -31.81
N TYR A 386 23.47 13.63 -32.97
CA TYR A 386 23.70 14.42 -34.18
C TYR A 386 22.53 15.36 -34.40
N ILE A 387 22.81 16.51 -35.00
CA ILE A 387 21.82 17.48 -35.43
C ILE A 387 22.04 17.83 -36.89
N ALA A 388 20.95 17.81 -37.65
CA ALA A 388 20.94 18.19 -39.05
C ALA A 388 19.80 19.18 -39.32
N TYR A 389 20.09 20.22 -40.12
CA TYR A 389 19.11 21.18 -40.61
C TYR A 389 19.56 21.75 -41.95
N GLN A 390 18.64 22.36 -42.71
CA GLN A 390 18.90 22.87 -44.06
C GLN A 390 19.51 21.83 -45.03
N GLY A 391 19.14 20.54 -44.86
CA GLY A 391 19.65 19.45 -45.68
C GLY A 391 21.11 19.09 -45.43
N GLN A 392 21.71 19.55 -44.35
CA GLN A 392 23.12 19.30 -44.02
C GLN A 392 23.28 18.87 -42.56
N LEU A 393 24.25 18.00 -42.30
CA LEU A 393 24.66 17.64 -40.96
C LEU A 393 25.40 18.87 -40.35
N ALA A 394 24.84 19.41 -39.27
CA ALA A 394 25.35 20.62 -38.63
C ALA A 394 26.39 20.36 -37.54
N GLY A 395 26.22 19.26 -36.77
CA GLY A 395 27.16 18.93 -35.71
C GLY A 395 26.80 17.68 -34.94
N LYS A 396 27.65 17.35 -33.96
CA LYS A 396 27.40 16.32 -32.98
C LYS A 396 27.65 16.82 -31.56
N VAL A 397 26.86 16.31 -30.60
CA VAL A 397 26.86 16.71 -29.21
C VAL A 397 27.06 15.48 -28.33
N TYR A 398 28.02 15.54 -27.42
CA TYR A 398 28.32 14.49 -26.45
C TYR A 398 27.63 14.83 -25.16
N VAL A 399 26.77 13.93 -24.71
CA VAL A 399 25.94 14.11 -23.48
C VAL A 399 26.23 13.00 -22.50
N GLN A 400 26.63 13.37 -21.31
CA GLN A 400 26.83 12.42 -20.19
C GLN A 400 25.57 12.32 -19.33
N TYR A 401 25.18 11.09 -19.02
CA TYR A 401 24.02 10.80 -18.19
C TYR A 401 24.45 10.13 -16.87
N THR A 402 23.93 10.63 -15.76
CA THR A 402 24.16 10.06 -14.44
C THR A 402 22.82 9.81 -13.76
N ILE A 403 22.57 8.58 -13.34
CA ILE A 403 21.36 8.21 -12.59
C ILE A 403 21.48 8.75 -11.16
N ASP A 404 20.36 9.24 -10.62
CA ASP A 404 20.28 9.62 -9.22
C ASP A 404 20.44 8.39 -8.31
N SER A 405 21.36 8.46 -7.35
CA SER A 405 21.66 7.37 -6.43
C SER A 405 20.47 6.99 -5.51
N GLU A 406 19.61 7.95 -5.19
CA GLU A 406 18.36 7.65 -4.45
C GLU A 406 17.37 6.91 -5.33
N PHE A 407 17.30 7.26 -6.60
CA PHE A 407 16.43 6.59 -7.56
C PHE A 407 16.87 5.13 -7.80
N GLU A 408 18.16 4.87 -7.82
CA GLU A 408 18.70 3.50 -7.95
C GLU A 408 18.22 2.60 -6.79
N LYS A 409 18.17 3.12 -5.55
CA LYS A 409 17.61 2.41 -4.40
C LYS A 409 16.11 2.16 -4.52
N ILE A 410 15.37 3.10 -5.11
CA ILE A 410 13.92 2.95 -5.35
C ILE A 410 13.66 1.89 -6.41
N LEU A 411 14.44 1.86 -7.49
CA LEU A 411 14.37 0.79 -8.50
C LEU A 411 14.58 -0.59 -7.88
N GLU A 412 15.54 -0.71 -6.95
CA GLU A 412 15.76 -1.96 -6.22
C GLU A 412 14.56 -2.35 -5.34
N GLN A 413 13.88 -1.38 -4.73
CA GLN A 413 12.66 -1.62 -3.96
C GLN A 413 11.50 -2.06 -4.85
N LEU A 414 11.26 -1.37 -5.97
CA LEU A 414 10.24 -1.74 -6.96
C LEU A 414 10.49 -3.14 -7.53
N TYR A 415 11.73 -3.47 -7.82
CA TYR A 415 12.12 -4.82 -8.24
C TYR A 415 11.74 -5.89 -7.20
N LYS A 416 11.95 -5.62 -5.90
CA LYS A 416 11.58 -6.55 -4.82
C LYS A 416 10.07 -6.77 -4.73
N THR A 417 9.26 -5.81 -5.18
CA THR A 417 7.80 -5.96 -5.25
C THR A 417 7.32 -6.70 -6.50
N GLY A 418 8.21 -7.00 -7.44
CA GLY A 418 7.87 -7.68 -8.68
C GLY A 418 7.37 -6.77 -9.80
N MET A 419 7.47 -5.45 -9.65
CA MET A 419 7.06 -4.48 -10.67
C MET A 419 8.11 -4.33 -11.77
N CYS A 420 7.63 -4.27 -13.02
CA CYS A 420 8.38 -3.75 -14.15
C CYS A 420 8.33 -2.22 -14.16
N VAL A 421 9.39 -1.59 -14.62
CA VAL A 421 9.52 -0.12 -14.63
C VAL A 421 9.65 0.40 -16.04
N GLY A 422 8.74 1.30 -16.43
CA GLY A 422 8.74 2.00 -17.69
C GLY A 422 9.23 3.45 -17.54
N ILE A 423 10.27 3.83 -18.27
CA ILE A 423 10.78 5.19 -18.28
C ILE A 423 10.38 5.84 -19.60
N LYS A 424 9.50 6.85 -19.54
CA LYS A 424 9.07 7.60 -20.73
C LYS A 424 10.12 8.62 -21.08
N SER A 425 10.67 8.51 -22.29
CA SER A 425 11.70 9.44 -22.78
C SER A 425 11.57 9.67 -24.28
N PHE A 426 11.81 10.91 -24.70
CA PHE A 426 12.01 11.28 -26.09
C PHE A 426 13.50 11.50 -26.43
N ASP A 427 14.38 11.50 -25.42
CA ASP A 427 15.81 11.63 -25.63
C ASP A 427 16.35 10.34 -26.27
N PRO A 428 16.90 10.41 -27.51
CA PRO A 428 17.39 9.22 -28.21
C PRO A 428 18.51 8.49 -27.47
N ASN A 429 19.27 9.18 -26.63
CA ASN A 429 20.38 8.59 -25.87
C ASN A 429 19.90 7.81 -24.65
N ILE A 430 18.71 8.13 -24.13
CA ILE A 430 18.12 7.37 -23.02
C ILE A 430 17.44 6.13 -23.62
N ASP A 431 18.15 5.04 -23.67
CA ASP A 431 17.70 3.76 -24.21
C ASP A 431 17.93 2.60 -23.23
N ASP A 432 17.45 1.42 -23.60
CA ASP A 432 17.61 0.22 -22.77
C ASP A 432 19.08 -0.16 -22.57
N VAL A 433 19.97 0.21 -23.51
CA VAL A 433 21.41 -0.07 -23.42
C VAL A 433 22.05 0.81 -22.35
N LEU A 434 21.69 2.09 -22.30
CA LEU A 434 22.15 3.02 -21.27
C LEU A 434 21.65 2.56 -19.89
N LEU A 435 20.39 2.17 -19.78
CA LEU A 435 19.80 1.67 -18.54
C LEU A 435 20.47 0.37 -18.08
N ALA A 436 20.72 -0.57 -18.99
CA ALA A 436 21.37 -1.84 -18.65
C ALA A 436 22.80 -1.67 -18.15
N LYS A 437 23.53 -0.65 -18.60
CA LYS A 437 24.87 -0.32 -18.09
C LYS A 437 24.84 0.20 -16.65
N LYS A 438 23.75 0.80 -16.23
CA LYS A 438 23.61 1.52 -14.96
C LYS A 438 22.82 0.76 -13.91
N VAL A 439 21.79 0.02 -14.34
CA VAL A 439 20.93 -0.75 -13.44
C VAL A 439 21.40 -2.20 -13.47
N LYS A 440 21.67 -2.80 -12.31
CA LYS A 440 22.04 -4.21 -12.21
C LYS A 440 21.01 -5.09 -12.90
N ALA A 441 21.48 -6.17 -13.55
CA ALA A 441 20.61 -7.15 -14.19
C ALA A 441 19.55 -7.65 -13.20
N MET A 442 18.29 -7.34 -13.46
CA MET A 442 17.13 -7.67 -12.62
C MET A 442 16.24 -8.68 -13.34
N LYS A 443 15.48 -9.47 -12.58
CA LYS A 443 14.49 -10.41 -13.13
C LYS A 443 13.36 -9.69 -13.84
N TYR A 444 12.95 -8.54 -13.30
CA TYR A 444 11.91 -7.67 -13.86
C TYR A 444 12.58 -6.53 -14.61
N PRO A 445 12.20 -6.26 -15.86
CA PRO A 445 12.92 -5.29 -16.68
C PRO A 445 12.61 -3.85 -16.28
N VAL A 446 13.64 -3.02 -16.49
CA VAL A 446 13.49 -1.56 -16.64
C VAL A 446 13.68 -1.27 -18.10
N LYS A 447 12.66 -0.66 -18.75
CA LYS A 447 12.69 -0.37 -20.19
C LYS A 447 12.30 1.06 -20.47
N VAL A 448 12.80 1.59 -21.58
CA VAL A 448 12.40 2.89 -22.10
C VAL A 448 11.12 2.75 -22.91
N ILE A 449 10.18 3.64 -22.67
CA ILE A 449 8.91 3.75 -23.41
C ILE A 449 9.00 5.00 -24.28
N ARG A 450 8.85 4.82 -25.59
CA ARG A 450 8.78 5.92 -26.54
C ARG A 450 7.38 6.07 -27.07
N SER A 451 6.80 7.24 -26.87
CA SER A 451 5.54 7.61 -27.47
C SER A 451 5.76 8.15 -28.89
N LYS A 452 4.83 7.90 -29.78
CA LYS A 452 4.87 8.44 -31.15
C LYS A 452 4.51 9.93 -31.20
N THR A 453 3.82 10.42 -30.19
CA THR A 453 3.40 11.82 -30.07
C THR A 453 3.60 12.35 -28.66
N VAL A 454 3.92 13.63 -28.52
CA VAL A 454 4.07 14.28 -27.20
C VAL A 454 2.75 14.30 -26.42
N GLU A 455 1.62 14.28 -27.11
CA GLU A 455 0.27 14.31 -26.53
C GLU A 455 -0.10 13.01 -25.80
N ASP A 456 0.54 11.89 -26.15
CA ASP A 456 0.32 10.59 -25.49
C ASP A 456 0.86 10.53 -24.04
N ILE A 457 1.51 11.59 -23.57
CA ILE A 457 2.03 11.65 -22.21
C ILE A 457 1.20 12.67 -21.42
N PRO A 458 0.18 12.24 -20.67
CA PRO A 458 -0.57 13.15 -19.82
C PRO A 458 0.32 13.58 -18.64
N HIS A 459 0.83 14.80 -18.71
CA HIS A 459 1.74 15.35 -17.68
C HIS A 459 0.99 16.00 -16.52
N THR A 460 -0.19 16.58 -16.77
CA THR A 460 -0.93 17.33 -15.75
C THR A 460 -2.43 17.16 -15.95
N PHE A 461 -3.12 16.81 -14.86
CA PHE A 461 -4.57 16.76 -14.77
C PHE A 461 -5.07 17.91 -13.91
N GLU A 462 -6.13 18.60 -14.30
CA GLU A 462 -6.80 19.54 -13.39
C GLU A 462 -7.34 18.81 -12.17
N ARG A 463 -7.98 17.65 -12.41
CA ARG A 463 -8.55 16.77 -11.38
C ARG A 463 -8.22 15.32 -11.68
N CYS A 464 -7.93 14.57 -10.65
CA CYS A 464 -7.60 13.14 -10.76
C CYS A 464 -8.05 12.36 -9.53
N ASP A 465 -8.69 11.22 -9.74
CA ASP A 465 -8.96 10.25 -8.68
C ASP A 465 -7.74 9.34 -8.51
N SER A 466 -7.01 9.51 -7.43
CA SER A 466 -5.85 8.70 -7.10
C SER A 466 -5.85 8.28 -5.64
N GLY A 467 -5.43 7.05 -5.41
CA GLY A 467 -5.26 6.50 -4.06
C GLY A 467 -3.87 6.74 -3.44
N ILE A 468 -2.88 7.12 -4.24
CA ILE A 468 -1.53 7.44 -3.76
C ILE A 468 -1.12 8.81 -4.29
N VAL A 469 -0.66 9.65 -3.39
CA VAL A 469 -0.36 11.07 -3.66
C VAL A 469 0.92 11.47 -2.96
N SER A 470 1.77 12.28 -3.63
CA SER A 470 2.91 12.97 -3.03
C SER A 470 2.89 14.46 -3.39
N LYS A 471 3.17 15.33 -2.42
CA LYS A 471 3.29 16.77 -2.65
C LYS A 471 4.73 17.21 -2.92
N ARG A 472 5.71 16.31 -2.82
CA ARG A 472 7.13 16.65 -2.88
C ARG A 472 7.81 16.13 -4.14
N SER A 473 7.78 14.82 -4.38
CA SER A 473 8.53 14.21 -5.48
C SER A 473 7.91 12.89 -5.96
N VAL A 474 8.25 12.50 -7.17
CA VAL A 474 7.92 11.17 -7.70
C VAL A 474 8.63 10.07 -6.90
N LYS A 475 9.85 10.32 -6.42
CA LYS A 475 10.58 9.36 -5.59
C LYS A 475 9.80 8.98 -4.33
N ASP A 476 9.25 9.95 -3.61
CA ASP A 476 8.45 9.71 -2.41
C ASP A 476 7.12 9.01 -2.76
N LEU A 477 6.55 9.33 -3.94
CA LEU A 477 5.39 8.64 -4.48
C LEU A 477 5.71 7.15 -4.73
N LEU A 478 6.81 6.83 -5.41
CA LEU A 478 7.23 5.47 -5.71
C LEU A 478 7.54 4.66 -4.44
N ARG A 479 8.18 5.27 -3.44
CA ARG A 479 8.35 4.66 -2.12
C ARG A 479 7.00 4.31 -1.49
N THR A 480 6.02 5.20 -1.62
CA THR A 480 4.67 4.97 -1.08
C THR A 480 3.95 3.82 -1.81
N VAL A 481 4.16 3.66 -3.12
CA VAL A 481 3.66 2.49 -3.87
C VAL A 481 4.23 1.19 -3.27
N THR A 482 5.54 1.15 -2.98
CA THR A 482 6.16 -0.05 -2.37
C THR A 482 5.63 -0.35 -0.97
N LEU A 483 5.21 0.67 -0.21
CA LEU A 483 4.58 0.47 1.10
C LEU A 483 3.25 -0.28 1.00
N CYS A 484 2.46 -0.09 -0.06
CA CYS A 484 1.20 -0.81 -0.26
C CYS A 484 1.43 -2.33 -0.32
N GLU A 485 2.42 -2.78 -1.08
CA GLU A 485 2.80 -4.19 -1.18
C GLU A 485 3.31 -4.74 0.16
N ARG A 486 4.18 -3.99 0.84
CA ARG A 486 4.71 -4.36 2.15
C ARG A 486 3.61 -4.54 3.19
N VAL A 487 2.64 -3.61 3.25
CA VAL A 487 1.48 -3.69 4.14
C VAL A 487 0.66 -4.95 3.82
N ASN A 488 0.40 -5.22 2.54
CA ASN A 488 -0.36 -6.39 2.13
C ASN A 488 0.33 -7.70 2.55
N ASN A 489 1.65 -7.79 2.37
CA ASN A 489 2.45 -8.93 2.78
C ASN A 489 2.51 -9.08 4.32
N ALA A 490 2.63 -7.98 5.07
CA ALA A 490 2.55 -7.98 6.52
C ALA A 490 1.19 -8.50 7.02
N MET A 491 0.10 -8.05 6.41
CA MET A 491 -1.26 -8.53 6.74
C MET A 491 -1.42 -10.02 6.44
N LYS A 492 -0.93 -10.53 5.30
CA LYS A 492 -0.97 -11.95 4.96
C LYS A 492 -0.19 -12.79 5.98
N THR A 493 1.04 -12.40 6.30
CA THR A 493 1.90 -13.12 7.25
C THR A 493 1.30 -13.11 8.65
N ALA A 494 0.81 -11.97 9.12
CA ALA A 494 0.16 -11.86 10.43
C ALA A 494 -1.14 -12.68 10.51
N THR A 495 -1.88 -12.81 9.40
CA THR A 495 -3.07 -13.68 9.32
C THR A 495 -2.68 -15.16 9.46
N ILE A 496 -1.59 -15.61 8.83
CA ILE A 496 -1.09 -16.99 8.97
C ILE A 496 -0.72 -17.27 10.44
N VAL A 497 -0.04 -16.34 11.10
CA VAL A 497 0.31 -16.46 12.53
C VAL A 497 -0.94 -16.53 13.39
N LYS A 498 -2.00 -15.79 13.06
CA LYS A 498 -3.28 -15.88 13.78
C LYS A 498 -3.96 -17.25 13.61
N ILE A 499 -3.96 -17.80 12.41
CA ILE A 499 -4.50 -19.14 12.18
C ILE A 499 -3.71 -20.17 12.98
N LEU A 500 -2.38 -20.07 13.02
CA LEU A 500 -1.53 -20.94 13.85
C LEU A 500 -1.88 -20.80 15.34
N ALA A 501 -2.08 -19.57 15.83
CA ALA A 501 -2.52 -19.32 17.19
C ALA A 501 -3.86 -20.00 17.49
N MET A 502 -4.83 -19.94 16.57
CA MET A 502 -6.13 -20.62 16.76
C MET A 502 -5.96 -22.15 16.85
N LEU A 503 -5.15 -22.75 15.99
CA LEU A 503 -4.87 -24.19 16.02
C LEU A 503 -4.19 -24.61 17.33
N LEU A 504 -3.18 -23.88 17.78
CA LEU A 504 -2.52 -24.14 19.06
C LEU A 504 -3.46 -23.94 20.25
N GLY A 505 -4.37 -22.98 20.17
CA GLY A 505 -5.43 -22.78 21.17
C GLY A 505 -6.37 -23.99 21.29
N VAL A 506 -6.79 -24.54 20.14
CA VAL A 506 -7.60 -25.77 20.11
C VAL A 506 -6.83 -26.94 20.73
N VAL A 507 -5.56 -27.14 20.37
CA VAL A 507 -4.72 -28.21 20.97
C VAL A 507 -4.59 -28.03 22.47
N ALA A 508 -4.35 -26.81 22.95
CA ALA A 508 -4.27 -26.52 24.39
C ALA A 508 -5.59 -26.80 25.10
N MET A 509 -6.72 -26.43 24.51
CA MET A 509 -8.06 -26.73 25.05
C MET A 509 -8.31 -28.23 25.14
N VAL A 510 -8.00 -28.99 24.10
CA VAL A 510 -8.14 -30.46 24.11
C VAL A 510 -7.24 -31.08 25.18
N PHE A 511 -5.99 -30.59 25.28
CA PHE A 511 -5.05 -31.06 26.29
C PHE A 511 -5.59 -30.85 27.72
N VAL A 512 -6.06 -29.65 28.03
CA VAL A 512 -6.65 -29.35 29.36
C VAL A 512 -7.87 -30.22 29.60
N TRP A 513 -8.74 -30.38 28.62
CA TRP A 513 -9.97 -31.16 28.75
C TRP A 513 -9.74 -32.67 28.96
N VAL A 514 -8.68 -33.23 28.33
CA VAL A 514 -8.37 -34.68 28.41
C VAL A 514 -7.48 -35.02 29.61
N PHE A 515 -6.40 -34.25 29.81
CA PHE A 515 -5.32 -34.61 30.74
C PHE A 515 -5.29 -33.78 32.02
N ALA A 516 -5.90 -32.63 32.03
CA ALA A 516 -5.82 -31.67 33.12
C ALA A 516 -7.20 -31.17 33.53
N SER A 517 -8.18 -32.07 33.63
CA SER A 517 -9.58 -31.74 33.95
C SER A 517 -9.76 -31.03 35.30
N GLU A 518 -8.77 -31.12 36.19
CA GLU A 518 -8.76 -30.39 37.46
C GLU A 518 -8.40 -28.92 37.31
N ILE A 519 -7.75 -28.53 36.18
CA ILE A 519 -7.42 -27.13 35.89
C ILE A 519 -8.70 -26.41 35.49
N GLN A 520 -9.18 -25.60 36.40
CA GLN A 520 -10.31 -24.74 36.11
C GLN A 520 -9.85 -23.52 35.33
N LEU A 521 -10.11 -23.51 34.02
CA LEU A 521 -9.90 -22.33 33.20
C LEU A 521 -10.74 -21.17 33.74
N ASN A 522 -10.17 -19.96 33.70
CA ASN A 522 -10.86 -18.71 34.00
C ASN A 522 -10.69 -17.72 32.85
N SER A 523 -11.41 -16.63 32.91
CA SER A 523 -11.37 -15.60 31.86
C SER A 523 -10.00 -14.96 31.69
N LEU A 524 -9.17 -14.91 32.74
CA LEU A 524 -7.81 -14.39 32.69
C LEU A 524 -6.90 -15.24 31.81
N TYR A 525 -6.97 -16.59 31.90
CA TYR A 525 -6.14 -17.45 31.07
C TYR A 525 -6.46 -17.31 29.59
N THR A 526 -7.74 -17.21 29.23
CA THR A 526 -8.16 -17.01 27.84
C THR A 526 -7.79 -15.63 27.32
N ALA A 527 -7.90 -14.59 28.17
CA ALA A 527 -7.46 -13.24 27.86
C ALA A 527 -5.94 -13.17 27.69
N ALA A 528 -5.16 -13.77 28.60
CA ALA A 528 -3.70 -13.83 28.54
C ALA A 528 -3.23 -14.54 27.27
N TYR A 529 -3.87 -15.66 26.91
CA TYR A 529 -3.58 -16.37 25.65
C TYR A 529 -3.71 -15.45 24.44
N GLN A 530 -4.79 -14.68 24.33
CA GLN A 530 -5.01 -13.76 23.24
C GLN A 530 -3.97 -12.62 23.22
N LEU A 531 -3.60 -12.09 24.39
CA LEU A 531 -2.61 -11.03 24.52
C LEU A 531 -1.19 -11.49 24.15
N VAL A 532 -0.81 -12.72 24.53
CA VAL A 532 0.48 -13.30 24.13
C VAL A 532 0.62 -13.36 22.61
N TRP A 533 -0.44 -13.75 21.90
CA TRP A 533 -0.42 -13.79 20.43
C TRP A 533 -0.52 -12.42 19.76
N LEU A 534 -0.90 -11.38 20.49
CA LEU A 534 -0.83 -10.00 19.98
C LEU A 534 0.62 -9.56 19.76
N ILE A 535 1.57 -10.03 20.58
CA ILE A 535 2.99 -9.65 20.49
C ILE A 535 3.60 -9.99 19.12
N PRO A 536 3.60 -11.27 18.66
CA PRO A 536 4.17 -11.61 17.35
C PRO A 536 3.45 -10.92 16.20
N VAL A 537 2.13 -10.74 16.27
CA VAL A 537 1.37 -10.01 15.26
C VAL A 537 1.82 -8.54 15.17
N MET A 538 2.02 -7.88 16.31
CA MET A 538 2.51 -6.50 16.35
C MET A 538 3.95 -6.39 15.84
N LEU A 539 4.83 -7.34 16.18
CA LEU A 539 6.21 -7.38 15.70
C LEU A 539 6.26 -7.56 14.18
N ILE A 540 5.53 -8.53 13.63
CA ILE A 540 5.44 -8.73 12.18
C ILE A 540 4.95 -7.45 11.49
N SER A 541 3.87 -6.87 11.99
CA SER A 541 3.31 -5.63 11.46
C SER A 541 4.30 -4.46 11.56
N HIS A 542 5.13 -4.44 12.61
CA HIS A 542 6.11 -3.37 12.81
C HIS A 542 7.33 -3.49 11.87
N PHE A 543 7.83 -4.70 11.64
CA PHE A 543 9.07 -4.89 10.87
C PHE A 543 8.81 -5.08 9.36
N MET A 544 7.64 -5.57 8.97
CA MET A 544 7.33 -5.82 7.56
C MET A 544 6.61 -4.64 6.88
N ALA A 545 5.81 -3.87 7.58
CA ALA A 545 5.17 -2.66 7.08
C ALA A 545 6.05 -1.44 7.42
#